data_62643399e3791528919b539fa34b3d59
#
_entry.id   62643399e3791528919b539fa34b3d59
#
_cell.length_a   1.000
_cell.length_b   1.000
_cell.length_c   1.000
_cell.angle_alpha   90.00
_cell.angle_beta   90.00
_cell.angle_gamma   90.00
#
_symmetry.space_group_name_H-M   'P 1'
#
loop_
_entity.id
_entity.type
_entity.pdbx_description
1 polymer ?
#
loop_
_entity_poly.entity_id
_entity_poly.type
_entity_poly.pdbx_seq_one_letter_code
_entity_poly.pdbx_strand_id
1 'polypeptide(L)'
;MITFAVVGHNEAALLNNALEQAYAASGPGDSVWFVDSASTDGSGELARSLGTKVVRAPLGKGRAVAAAIEHCQTEHICLLDADIESTTRNAPETLRRALERTGADMVVGEFDWPDKPFRPVTHSIWAPLVRVLFPEVAASFRRMPLSGFRIFDVALARGPLPPGYGVEVHLNILGSLDGRRTETADIGTYSGPIRGNPGLPEEVGAAILDIAESCGRLDAGARASWDEWLEPVLALIGETGADDKLRRRMLTEAAARPLPEGGPAGALTNLGGA
;
A
#
# COMPACT_ATOMS: atom_id res chain seq x y z
N MET A 1 -19.58 -6.62 10.22
CA MET A 1 -19.53 -5.13 10.44
C MET A 1 -18.16 -4.65 10.04
N ILE A 2 -18.09 -3.46 9.43
CA ILE A 2 -16.88 -2.89 8.86
C ILE A 2 -16.65 -1.49 9.45
N THR A 3 -15.39 -1.17 9.77
CA THR A 3 -14.94 0.20 10.02
C THR A 3 -14.31 0.74 8.74
N PHE A 4 -14.91 1.76 8.13
CA PHE A 4 -14.34 2.50 7.01
C PHE A 4 -13.46 3.62 7.56
N ALA A 5 -12.15 3.50 7.40
CA ALA A 5 -11.16 4.43 7.94
C ALA A 5 -10.50 5.21 6.80
N VAL A 6 -10.89 6.47 6.64
CA VAL A 6 -10.26 7.41 5.71
C VAL A 6 -9.01 7.96 6.38
N VAL A 7 -7.84 7.71 5.79
CA VAL A 7 -6.52 8.07 6.36
C VAL A 7 -5.96 9.25 5.60
N GLY A 8 -5.56 10.32 6.30
CA GLY A 8 -5.02 11.51 5.64
C GLY A 8 -4.14 12.39 6.52
N HIS A 9 -3.33 13.18 5.82
CA HIS A 9 -2.51 14.26 6.40
C HIS A 9 -2.62 15.50 5.53
N ASN A 10 -3.22 16.56 6.08
CA ASN A 10 -3.43 17.82 5.36
C ASN A 10 -4.26 17.64 4.06
N GLU A 11 -5.46 17.07 4.19
CA GLU A 11 -6.34 16.74 3.07
C GLU A 11 -7.69 17.48 3.12
N ALA A 12 -7.78 18.64 3.79
CA ALA A 12 -9.03 19.38 3.93
C ALA A 12 -9.75 19.64 2.59
N ALA A 13 -9.01 19.81 1.49
CA ALA A 13 -9.58 20.06 0.17
C ALA A 13 -10.28 18.85 -0.47
N LEU A 14 -9.82 17.63 -0.19
CA LEU A 14 -10.29 16.39 -0.84
C LEU A 14 -11.03 15.45 0.11
N LEU A 15 -10.88 15.63 1.41
CA LEU A 15 -11.40 14.73 2.45
C LEU A 15 -12.88 14.43 2.29
N ASN A 16 -13.69 15.42 1.86
CA ASN A 16 -15.13 15.24 1.68
C ASN A 16 -15.44 14.13 0.67
N ASN A 17 -14.71 14.06 -0.45
CA ASN A 17 -14.91 13.05 -1.49
C ASN A 17 -14.68 11.63 -0.96
N ALA A 18 -13.64 11.44 -0.15
CA ALA A 18 -13.33 10.15 0.46
C ALA A 18 -14.37 9.74 1.50
N LEU A 19 -14.82 10.71 2.34
CA LEU A 19 -15.86 10.47 3.33
C LEU A 19 -17.20 10.13 2.69
N GLU A 20 -17.61 10.83 1.63
CA GLU A 20 -18.84 10.54 0.88
C GLU A 20 -18.83 9.11 0.32
N GLN A 21 -17.72 8.65 -0.26
CA GLN A 21 -17.61 7.27 -0.72
C GLN A 21 -17.73 6.26 0.42
N ALA A 22 -17.10 6.54 1.56
CA ALA A 22 -17.14 5.67 2.73
C ALA A 22 -18.57 5.60 3.31
N TYR A 23 -19.26 6.75 3.45
CA TYR A 23 -20.65 6.78 3.91
C TYR A 23 -21.60 6.08 2.95
N ALA A 24 -21.43 6.27 1.63
CA ALA A 24 -22.24 5.58 0.63
C ALA A 24 -22.08 4.05 0.65
N ALA A 25 -20.92 3.55 1.07
CA ALA A 25 -20.65 2.12 1.21
C ALA A 25 -21.07 1.55 2.57
N SER A 26 -21.26 2.39 3.59
CA SER A 26 -21.57 1.94 4.94
C SER A 26 -23.04 1.53 5.09
N GLY A 27 -23.29 0.55 5.94
CA GLY A 27 -24.62 0.05 6.29
C GLY A 27 -24.86 0.00 7.80
N PRO A 28 -26.00 -0.56 8.23
CA PRO A 28 -26.30 -0.70 9.65
C PRO A 28 -25.20 -1.48 10.41
N GLY A 29 -24.70 -0.88 11.49
CA GLY A 29 -23.65 -1.46 12.31
C GLY A 29 -22.22 -1.15 11.84
N ASP A 30 -22.04 -0.55 10.68
CA ASP A 30 -20.75 -0.06 10.22
C ASP A 30 -20.41 1.31 10.82
N SER A 31 -19.15 1.71 10.75
CA SER A 31 -18.69 3.03 11.19
C SER A 31 -17.75 3.66 10.18
N VAL A 32 -17.83 5.00 10.07
CA VAL A 32 -16.95 5.79 9.20
C VAL A 32 -16.12 6.71 10.07
N TRP A 33 -14.80 6.67 9.88
CA TRP A 33 -13.83 7.46 10.64
C TRP A 33 -12.91 8.24 9.70
N PHE A 34 -12.45 9.40 10.18
CA PHE A 34 -11.26 10.04 9.67
C PHE A 34 -10.08 9.76 10.60
N VAL A 35 -9.00 9.23 10.08
CA VAL A 35 -7.75 9.00 10.80
C VAL A 35 -6.78 10.11 10.45
N ASP A 36 -6.70 11.06 11.35
CA ASP A 36 -5.94 12.31 11.19
C ASP A 36 -4.47 12.09 11.56
N SER A 37 -3.60 11.99 10.56
CA SER A 37 -2.16 11.84 10.73
C SER A 37 -1.47 13.18 10.99
N ALA A 38 -1.77 13.81 12.13
CA ALA A 38 -1.19 15.09 12.55
C ALA A 38 -1.40 16.24 11.55
N SER A 39 -2.62 16.41 11.01
CA SER A 39 -2.95 17.51 10.10
C SER A 39 -2.94 18.86 10.81
N THR A 40 -2.57 19.91 10.06
CA THR A 40 -2.53 21.31 10.50
C THR A 40 -3.37 22.25 9.65
N ASP A 41 -4.04 21.71 8.61
CA ASP A 41 -4.83 22.47 7.61
C ASP A 41 -6.34 22.54 7.92
N GLY A 42 -6.77 22.03 9.09
CA GLY A 42 -8.17 21.97 9.46
C GLY A 42 -8.90 20.69 9.03
N SER A 43 -8.21 19.69 8.46
CA SER A 43 -8.83 18.40 8.07
C SER A 43 -9.62 17.74 9.20
N GLY A 44 -9.05 17.70 10.41
CA GLY A 44 -9.69 17.10 11.58
C GLY A 44 -10.95 17.85 12.04
N GLU A 45 -10.94 19.18 11.97
CA GLU A 45 -12.07 20.07 12.27
C GLU A 45 -13.18 19.90 11.22
N LEU A 46 -12.81 19.83 9.95
CA LEU A 46 -13.74 19.56 8.85
C LEU A 46 -14.44 18.21 9.04
N ALA A 47 -13.70 17.14 9.30
CA ALA A 47 -14.29 15.83 9.54
C ALA A 47 -15.31 15.84 10.70
N ARG A 48 -14.99 16.51 11.83
CA ARG A 48 -15.91 16.64 12.95
C ARG A 48 -17.16 17.45 12.60
N SER A 49 -17.03 18.53 11.80
CA SER A 49 -18.16 19.32 11.35
C SER A 49 -19.13 18.55 10.47
N LEU A 50 -18.64 17.52 9.78
CA LEU A 50 -19.43 16.57 8.98
C LEU A 50 -20.00 15.41 9.82
N GLY A 51 -19.81 15.42 11.15
CA GLY A 51 -20.28 14.37 12.04
C GLY A 51 -19.43 13.10 12.02
N THR A 52 -18.25 13.14 11.41
CA THR A 52 -17.35 11.97 11.30
C THR A 52 -16.50 11.84 12.57
N LYS A 53 -16.40 10.62 13.10
CA LYS A 53 -15.48 10.32 14.19
C LYS A 53 -14.02 10.54 13.72
N VAL A 54 -13.25 11.26 14.53
CA VAL A 54 -11.82 11.52 14.24
C VAL A 54 -10.94 10.74 15.21
N VAL A 55 -10.07 9.91 14.68
CA VAL A 55 -8.99 9.24 15.39
C VAL A 55 -7.69 10.00 15.09
N ARG A 56 -7.00 10.49 16.12
CA ARG A 56 -5.72 11.19 15.95
C ARG A 56 -4.56 10.22 16.00
N ALA A 57 -3.61 10.39 15.09
CA ALA A 57 -2.37 9.62 15.04
C ALA A 57 -1.16 10.56 14.88
N PRO A 58 0.03 10.17 15.33
CA PRO A 58 1.27 10.84 14.96
C PRO A 58 1.48 10.83 13.44
N LEU A 59 2.29 11.76 12.92
CA LEU A 59 2.62 11.82 11.50
C LEU A 59 3.26 10.51 11.01
N GLY A 60 2.72 9.97 9.92
CA GLY A 60 3.19 8.77 9.25
C GLY A 60 2.05 7.83 8.88
N LYS A 61 2.05 7.32 7.63
CA LYS A 61 0.96 6.48 7.11
C LYS A 61 0.74 5.23 7.97
N GLY A 62 1.82 4.52 8.29
CA GLY A 62 1.72 3.32 9.12
C GLY A 62 1.29 3.61 10.56
N ARG A 63 1.69 4.73 11.13
CA ARG A 63 1.20 5.16 12.46
C ARG A 63 -0.30 5.43 12.44
N ALA A 64 -0.80 6.04 11.38
CA ALA A 64 -2.23 6.29 11.22
C ALA A 64 -3.00 4.96 11.04
N VAL A 65 -2.48 4.05 10.22
CA VAL A 65 -3.06 2.70 10.06
C VAL A 65 -3.07 1.94 11.38
N ALA A 66 -1.97 1.95 12.14
CA ALA A 66 -1.89 1.32 13.46
C ALA A 66 -2.94 1.89 14.43
N ALA A 67 -3.08 3.22 14.48
CA ALA A 67 -4.11 3.87 15.30
C ALA A 67 -5.54 3.49 14.88
N ALA A 68 -5.80 3.37 13.57
CA ALA A 68 -7.08 2.89 13.08
C ALA A 68 -7.39 1.47 13.55
N ILE A 69 -6.42 0.56 13.46
CA ILE A 69 -6.55 -0.84 13.89
C ILE A 69 -6.74 -0.94 15.41
N GLU A 70 -5.97 -0.19 16.19
CA GLU A 70 -6.06 -0.18 17.66
C GLU A 70 -7.47 0.24 18.14
N HIS A 71 -8.08 1.21 17.46
CA HIS A 71 -9.41 1.70 17.82
C HIS A 71 -10.55 0.89 17.18
N CYS A 72 -10.25 0.00 16.24
CA CYS A 72 -11.24 -0.78 15.50
C CYS A 72 -11.87 -1.85 16.37
N GLN A 73 -13.21 -1.84 16.46
CA GLN A 73 -14.00 -2.82 17.21
C GLN A 73 -14.79 -3.76 16.30
N THR A 74 -14.72 -3.57 15.00
CA THR A 74 -15.36 -4.44 14.01
C THR A 74 -14.38 -5.52 13.56
N GLU A 75 -14.91 -6.59 12.97
CA GLU A 75 -14.12 -7.69 12.43
C GLU A 75 -13.22 -7.24 11.27
N HIS A 76 -13.77 -6.37 10.40
CA HIS A 76 -13.06 -5.89 9.24
C HIS A 76 -12.83 -4.39 9.30
N ILE A 77 -11.72 -3.95 8.71
CA ILE A 77 -11.42 -2.54 8.49
C ILE A 77 -11.20 -2.30 6.98
N CYS A 78 -11.80 -1.24 6.47
CA CYS A 78 -11.59 -0.76 5.10
C CYS A 78 -10.80 0.54 5.17
N LEU A 79 -9.56 0.53 4.66
CA LEU A 79 -8.71 1.72 4.57
C LEU A 79 -8.92 2.41 3.23
N LEU A 80 -8.94 3.75 3.27
CA LEU A 80 -9.03 4.62 2.10
C LEU A 80 -8.07 5.79 2.28
N ASP A 81 -7.39 6.19 1.21
CA ASP A 81 -6.64 7.44 1.20
C ASP A 81 -7.60 8.64 1.15
N ALA A 82 -7.30 9.72 1.88
CA ALA A 82 -8.14 10.91 1.95
C ALA A 82 -8.01 11.85 0.74
N ASP A 83 -7.00 11.63 -0.13
CA ASP A 83 -6.66 12.47 -1.27
C ASP A 83 -7.33 12.03 -2.59
N ILE A 84 -8.50 11.40 -2.49
CA ILE A 84 -9.28 10.96 -3.65
C ILE A 84 -10.00 12.17 -4.27
N GLU A 85 -9.69 12.51 -5.53
CA GLU A 85 -10.54 13.41 -6.30
C GLU A 85 -11.77 12.66 -6.83
N SER A 86 -11.55 11.53 -7.50
CA SER A 86 -12.63 10.66 -7.96
C SER A 86 -12.16 9.24 -8.23
N THR A 87 -13.12 8.33 -8.19
CA THR A 87 -12.99 6.97 -8.75
C THR A 87 -14.24 6.68 -9.59
N THR A 88 -14.10 5.96 -10.71
CA THR A 88 -15.26 5.65 -11.56
C THR A 88 -16.23 4.64 -10.94
N ARG A 89 -15.79 3.95 -9.89
CA ARG A 89 -16.63 3.09 -9.05
C ARG A 89 -16.45 3.51 -7.60
N ASN A 90 -17.49 3.35 -6.77
CA ASN A 90 -17.31 3.54 -5.34
C ASN A 90 -16.30 2.50 -4.82
N ALA A 91 -15.11 2.96 -4.43
CA ALA A 91 -14.00 2.09 -4.07
C ALA A 91 -14.33 1.23 -2.83
N PRO A 92 -14.76 1.78 -1.68
CA PRO A 92 -15.08 0.99 -0.50
C PRO A 92 -16.22 -0.01 -0.72
N GLU A 93 -17.26 0.34 -1.50
CA GLU A 93 -18.33 -0.59 -1.84
C GLU A 93 -17.85 -1.74 -2.72
N THR A 94 -16.94 -1.46 -3.66
CA THR A 94 -16.34 -2.49 -4.53
C THR A 94 -15.49 -3.46 -3.72
N LEU A 95 -14.70 -2.97 -2.77
CA LEU A 95 -13.89 -3.79 -1.86
C LEU A 95 -14.77 -4.66 -0.96
N ARG A 96 -15.82 -4.08 -0.36
CA ARG A 96 -16.81 -4.79 0.47
C ARG A 96 -17.43 -5.96 -0.28
N ARG A 97 -17.97 -5.71 -1.47
CA ARG A 97 -18.57 -6.77 -2.31
C ARG A 97 -17.58 -7.85 -2.71
N ALA A 98 -16.34 -7.48 -2.98
CA ALA A 98 -15.29 -8.44 -3.29
C ALA A 98 -14.98 -9.33 -2.08
N LEU A 99 -14.86 -8.75 -0.89
CA LEU A 99 -14.65 -9.48 0.35
C LEU A 99 -15.80 -10.47 0.62
N GLU A 100 -17.04 -10.00 0.56
CA GLU A 100 -18.26 -10.82 0.77
C GLU A 100 -18.34 -11.98 -0.23
N ARG A 101 -18.01 -11.73 -1.49
CA ARG A 101 -18.07 -12.75 -2.56
C ARG A 101 -16.97 -13.80 -2.41
N THR A 102 -15.75 -13.39 -2.05
CA THR A 102 -14.59 -14.27 -2.08
C THR A 102 -14.30 -14.90 -0.72
N GLY A 103 -14.70 -14.26 0.38
CA GLY A 103 -14.29 -14.64 1.73
C GLY A 103 -12.76 -14.58 1.91
N ALA A 104 -12.08 -13.68 1.20
CA ALA A 104 -10.64 -13.48 1.33
C ALA A 104 -10.30 -12.82 2.67
N ASP A 105 -9.09 -13.03 3.16
CA ASP A 105 -8.60 -12.37 4.39
C ASP A 105 -8.29 -10.89 4.14
N MET A 106 -7.93 -10.56 2.89
CA MET A 106 -7.72 -9.18 2.45
C MET A 106 -8.15 -9.00 0.98
N VAL A 107 -8.72 -7.83 0.67
CA VAL A 107 -8.95 -7.38 -0.70
C VAL A 107 -8.27 -6.03 -0.90
N VAL A 108 -7.48 -5.89 -1.98
CA VAL A 108 -6.79 -4.66 -2.36
C VAL A 108 -7.41 -4.08 -3.62
N GLY A 109 -7.67 -2.77 -3.60
CA GLY A 109 -8.22 -2.04 -4.74
C GLY A 109 -7.15 -1.82 -5.81
N GLU A 110 -7.42 -2.29 -7.02
CA GLU A 110 -6.63 -1.99 -8.21
C GLU A 110 -7.36 -1.00 -9.11
N PHE A 111 -6.61 -0.10 -9.72
CA PHE A 111 -7.18 0.94 -10.57
C PHE A 111 -6.25 1.34 -11.70
N ASP A 112 -6.83 1.96 -12.72
CA ASP A 112 -6.09 2.67 -13.74
C ASP A 112 -5.87 4.12 -13.28
N TRP A 113 -4.63 4.59 -13.40
CA TRP A 113 -4.26 5.97 -13.12
C TRP A 113 -3.66 6.59 -14.39
N PRO A 114 -4.48 7.17 -15.29
CA PRO A 114 -4.01 7.69 -16.57
C PRO A 114 -2.94 8.76 -16.44
N ASP A 115 -3.04 9.62 -15.41
CA ASP A 115 -2.10 10.70 -15.17
C ASP A 115 -0.74 10.21 -14.62
N LYS A 116 -0.67 8.96 -14.17
CA LYS A 116 0.56 8.32 -13.65
C LYS A 116 0.75 6.92 -14.22
N PRO A 117 0.96 6.78 -15.53
CA PRO A 117 1.04 5.47 -16.20
C PRO A 117 2.27 4.65 -15.78
N PHE A 118 3.34 5.32 -15.31
CA PHE A 118 4.53 4.67 -14.78
C PHE A 118 4.67 4.91 -13.28
N ARG A 119 4.86 3.83 -12.53
CA ARG A 119 5.00 3.80 -11.08
C ARG A 119 6.37 3.25 -10.69
N PRO A 120 7.37 4.12 -10.53
CA PRO A 120 8.77 3.72 -10.32
C PRO A 120 8.96 2.71 -9.18
N VAL A 121 8.38 3.00 -8.02
CA VAL A 121 8.52 2.13 -6.82
C VAL A 121 7.91 0.75 -7.07
N THR A 122 6.72 0.69 -7.68
CA THR A 122 6.09 -0.60 -8.01
C THR A 122 6.93 -1.41 -9.00
N HIS A 123 7.41 -0.78 -10.07
CA HIS A 123 8.10 -1.50 -11.14
C HIS A 123 9.56 -1.83 -10.81
N SER A 124 10.24 -0.96 -10.05
CA SER A 124 11.69 -1.06 -9.88
C SER A 124 12.12 -1.52 -8.48
N ILE A 125 11.21 -1.54 -7.51
CA ILE A 125 11.48 -2.03 -6.14
C ILE A 125 10.56 -3.21 -5.82
N TRP A 126 9.24 -2.96 -5.74
CA TRP A 126 8.29 -4.01 -5.36
C TRP A 126 8.38 -5.24 -6.25
N ALA A 127 8.22 -5.08 -7.56
CA ALA A 127 8.11 -6.22 -8.46
C ALA A 127 9.37 -7.11 -8.49
N PRO A 128 10.61 -6.60 -8.60
CA PRO A 128 11.80 -7.45 -8.58
C PRO A 128 12.01 -8.13 -7.23
N LEU A 129 11.91 -7.39 -6.12
CA LEU A 129 12.16 -7.95 -4.79
C LEU A 129 11.11 -8.98 -4.38
N VAL A 130 9.81 -8.64 -4.53
CA VAL A 130 8.74 -9.54 -4.08
C VAL A 130 8.63 -10.78 -4.97
N ARG A 131 8.95 -10.67 -6.26
CA ARG A 131 8.97 -11.85 -7.14
C ARG A 131 9.97 -12.91 -6.68
N VAL A 132 11.08 -12.51 -6.11
CA VAL A 132 12.14 -13.42 -5.66
C VAL A 132 11.95 -13.83 -4.21
N LEU A 133 11.73 -12.86 -3.33
CA LEU A 133 11.64 -13.11 -1.89
C LEU A 133 10.28 -13.67 -1.45
N PHE A 134 9.21 -13.32 -2.18
CA PHE A 134 7.83 -13.67 -1.86
C PHE A 134 7.02 -13.99 -3.14
N PRO A 135 7.38 -15.03 -3.91
CA PRO A 135 6.74 -15.31 -5.20
C PRO A 135 5.22 -15.57 -5.08
N GLU A 136 4.77 -16.15 -3.97
CA GLU A 136 3.35 -16.36 -3.68
C GLU A 136 2.60 -15.04 -3.46
N VAL A 137 3.24 -14.03 -2.88
CA VAL A 137 2.69 -12.68 -2.71
C VAL A 137 2.63 -11.97 -4.05
N ALA A 138 3.69 -12.09 -4.86
CA ALA A 138 3.74 -11.47 -6.19
C ALA A 138 2.59 -11.92 -7.08
N ALA A 139 2.14 -13.16 -6.97
CA ALA A 139 1.04 -13.73 -7.76
C ALA A 139 -0.32 -13.10 -7.44
N SER A 140 -0.52 -12.55 -6.25
CA SER A 140 -1.77 -11.94 -5.81
C SER A 140 -2.01 -10.54 -6.38
N PHE A 141 -0.98 -9.86 -6.88
CA PHE A 141 -1.07 -8.46 -7.30
C PHE A 141 -0.73 -8.29 -8.78
N ARG A 142 -1.53 -7.50 -9.49
CA ARG A 142 -1.36 -7.26 -10.94
C ARG A 142 -0.87 -5.85 -11.25
N ARG A 143 -1.51 -4.82 -10.69
CA ARG A 143 -1.30 -3.41 -11.09
C ARG A 143 -0.88 -2.48 -9.95
N MET A 144 -1.56 -2.58 -8.80
CA MET A 144 -1.48 -1.58 -7.72
C MET A 144 -1.20 -2.21 -6.34
N PRO A 145 -0.08 -2.91 -6.16
CA PRO A 145 0.22 -3.55 -4.87
C PRO A 145 0.35 -2.53 -3.73
N LEU A 146 0.83 -1.32 -4.03
CA LEU A 146 0.98 -0.24 -3.05
C LEU A 146 -0.24 0.70 -3.03
N SER A 147 -1.43 0.15 -3.26
CA SER A 147 -2.70 0.87 -3.13
C SER A 147 -3.07 1.06 -1.67
N GLY A 148 -3.49 2.26 -1.28
CA GLY A 148 -4.07 2.54 0.04
C GLY A 148 -5.50 2.01 0.20
N PHE A 149 -6.17 1.66 -0.90
CA PHE A 149 -7.53 1.10 -0.88
C PHE A 149 -7.49 -0.38 -0.54
N ARG A 150 -7.89 -0.75 0.67
CA ARG A 150 -7.92 -2.15 1.08
C ARG A 150 -8.94 -2.43 2.17
N ILE A 151 -9.47 -3.63 2.18
CA ILE A 151 -10.32 -4.14 3.26
C ILE A 151 -9.75 -5.47 3.74
N PHE A 152 -9.66 -5.67 5.05
CA PHE A 152 -9.08 -6.89 5.62
C PHE A 152 -9.61 -7.18 7.02
N ASP A 153 -9.48 -8.44 7.46
CA ASP A 153 -9.70 -8.84 8.84
C ASP A 153 -8.69 -8.15 9.76
N VAL A 154 -9.16 -7.43 10.76
CA VAL A 154 -8.32 -6.70 11.73
C VAL A 154 -7.31 -7.62 12.42
N ALA A 155 -7.65 -8.90 12.61
CA ALA A 155 -6.74 -9.87 13.22
C ALA A 155 -5.47 -10.11 12.39
N LEU A 156 -5.51 -9.85 11.07
CA LEU A 156 -4.36 -9.95 10.18
C LEU A 156 -3.22 -9.00 10.57
N ALA A 157 -3.56 -7.82 11.05
CA ALA A 157 -2.60 -6.74 11.32
C ALA A 157 -2.33 -6.52 12.82
N ARG A 158 -2.55 -7.53 13.65
CA ARG A 158 -2.17 -7.48 15.07
C ARG A 158 -0.67 -7.63 15.22
N GLY A 159 -0.02 -6.59 15.74
CA GLY A 159 1.42 -6.56 15.96
C GLY A 159 2.03 -5.21 15.57
N PRO A 160 3.35 -5.05 15.71
CA PRO A 160 4.02 -3.83 15.31
C PRO A 160 3.98 -3.66 13.80
N LEU A 161 3.54 -2.47 13.34
CA LEU A 161 3.51 -2.09 11.94
C LEU A 161 4.63 -1.09 11.62
N PRO A 162 5.19 -1.12 10.41
CA PRO A 162 6.09 -0.07 9.93
C PRO A 162 5.44 1.31 10.07
N PRO A 163 6.15 2.35 10.57
CA PRO A 163 5.54 3.63 10.91
C PRO A 163 5.14 4.50 9.69
N GLY A 164 5.71 4.22 8.51
CA GLY A 164 5.51 4.97 7.29
C GLY A 164 4.88 4.16 6.17
N TYR A 165 5.33 4.39 4.94
CA TYR A 165 4.80 3.76 3.72
C TYR A 165 5.07 2.25 3.61
N GLY A 166 6.03 1.71 4.36
CA GLY A 166 6.26 0.27 4.43
C GLY A 166 5.07 -0.54 4.94
N VAL A 167 4.06 0.11 5.54
CA VAL A 167 2.86 -0.56 6.06
C VAL A 167 2.07 -1.29 4.97
N GLU A 168 2.00 -0.75 3.75
CA GLU A 168 1.28 -1.39 2.64
C GLU A 168 1.97 -2.69 2.21
N VAL A 169 3.30 -2.67 2.16
CA VAL A 169 4.14 -3.86 1.93
C VAL A 169 3.88 -4.91 2.99
N HIS A 170 3.93 -4.49 4.25
CA HIS A 170 3.76 -5.36 5.41
C HIS A 170 2.38 -6.06 5.38
N LEU A 171 1.31 -5.30 5.16
CA LEU A 171 -0.04 -5.84 5.05
C LEU A 171 -0.18 -6.82 3.87
N ASN A 172 0.41 -6.50 2.70
CA ASN A 172 0.38 -7.37 1.54
C ASN A 172 1.05 -8.73 1.80
N ILE A 173 2.20 -8.70 2.47
CA ILE A 173 2.92 -9.93 2.81
C ILE A 173 2.14 -10.72 3.86
N LEU A 174 1.69 -10.09 4.95
CA LEU A 174 0.89 -10.76 5.98
C LEU A 174 -0.43 -11.35 5.44
N GLY A 175 -1.09 -10.64 4.52
CA GLY A 175 -2.35 -11.07 3.91
C GLY A 175 -2.21 -12.20 2.91
N SER A 176 -0.98 -12.55 2.52
CA SER A 176 -0.72 -13.56 1.47
C SER A 176 0.17 -14.71 1.94
N LEU A 177 0.58 -14.72 3.21
CA LEU A 177 1.37 -15.81 3.81
C LEU A 177 0.50 -16.70 4.72
N ASP A 178 1.07 -17.84 5.11
CA ASP A 178 0.49 -18.76 6.10
C ASP A 178 -0.92 -19.25 5.76
N GLY A 179 -1.17 -19.50 4.47
CA GLY A 179 -2.46 -19.98 3.97
C GLY A 179 -3.53 -18.91 3.88
N ARG A 180 -3.21 -17.64 4.15
CA ARG A 180 -4.10 -16.50 3.95
C ARG A 180 -4.26 -16.17 2.48
N ARG A 181 -5.41 -15.62 2.14
CA ARG A 181 -5.77 -15.30 0.77
C ARG A 181 -6.01 -13.81 0.59
N THR A 182 -5.16 -13.20 -0.25
CA THR A 182 -5.37 -11.85 -0.75
C THR A 182 -5.97 -11.90 -2.14
N GLU A 183 -7.01 -11.11 -2.35
CA GLU A 183 -7.66 -10.89 -3.64
C GLU A 183 -7.51 -9.43 -4.07
N THR A 184 -7.71 -9.16 -5.35
CA THR A 184 -7.76 -7.79 -5.86
C THR A 184 -9.13 -7.47 -6.44
N ALA A 185 -9.55 -6.22 -6.33
CA ALA A 185 -10.80 -5.72 -6.89
C ALA A 185 -10.57 -4.47 -7.73
N ASP A 186 -11.12 -4.45 -8.94
CA ASP A 186 -10.99 -3.30 -9.85
C ASP A 186 -11.95 -2.19 -9.43
N ILE A 187 -11.42 -1.11 -8.91
CA ILE A 187 -12.16 0.10 -8.52
C ILE A 187 -12.29 1.13 -9.66
N GLY A 188 -11.90 0.75 -10.87
CA GLY A 188 -12.03 1.55 -12.10
C GLY A 188 -10.87 2.53 -12.31
N THR A 189 -11.18 3.71 -12.82
CA THR A 189 -10.19 4.78 -13.05
C THR A 189 -10.14 5.68 -11.83
N TYR A 190 -8.94 5.97 -11.37
CA TYR A 190 -8.65 6.87 -10.25
C TYR A 190 -8.16 8.22 -10.77
N SER A 191 -8.62 9.30 -10.15
CA SER A 191 -8.02 10.63 -10.22
C SER A 191 -7.68 11.09 -8.81
N GLY A 192 -6.50 11.68 -8.69
CA GLY A 192 -5.99 12.25 -7.45
C GLY A 192 -4.65 12.94 -7.66
N PRO A 193 -4.17 13.71 -6.69
CA PRO A 193 -2.97 14.50 -6.83
C PRO A 193 -1.74 13.62 -7.05
N ILE A 194 -0.90 14.00 -8.01
CA ILE A 194 0.43 13.41 -8.19
C ILE A 194 1.37 14.11 -7.22
N ARG A 195 1.66 13.46 -6.11
CA ARG A 195 2.57 13.98 -5.08
C ARG A 195 3.88 13.21 -5.08
N GLY A 196 4.97 13.92 -4.82
CA GLY A 196 6.21 13.30 -4.37
C GLY A 196 6.04 12.87 -2.90
N ASN A 197 6.29 11.61 -2.62
CA ASN A 197 6.27 11.07 -1.25
C ASN A 197 7.71 10.77 -0.83
N PRO A 198 8.42 11.74 -0.19
CA PRO A 198 9.78 11.53 0.28
C PRO A 198 9.84 10.33 1.23
N GLY A 199 10.85 9.48 1.05
CA GLY A 199 11.03 8.27 1.85
C GLY A 199 10.21 7.05 1.39
N LEU A 200 9.21 7.19 0.51
CA LEU A 200 8.43 6.05 0.01
C LEU A 200 9.29 4.96 -0.63
N PRO A 201 10.23 5.27 -1.56
CA PRO A 201 11.06 4.24 -2.17
C PRO A 201 11.91 3.47 -1.16
N GLU A 202 12.57 4.19 -0.27
CA GLU A 202 13.44 3.65 0.79
C GLU A 202 12.64 2.79 1.76
N GLU A 203 11.50 3.28 2.24
CA GLU A 203 10.66 2.58 3.19
C GLU A 203 10.02 1.31 2.60
N VAL A 204 9.65 1.32 1.31
CA VAL A 204 9.14 0.13 0.61
C VAL A 204 10.25 -0.91 0.46
N GLY A 205 11.44 -0.51 0.02
CA GLY A 205 12.58 -1.41 -0.12
C GLY A 205 12.98 -2.03 1.22
N ALA A 206 13.17 -1.19 2.25
CA ALA A 206 13.52 -1.63 3.59
C ALA A 206 12.47 -2.60 4.16
N ALA A 207 11.18 -2.28 4.05
CA ALA A 207 10.11 -3.13 4.58
C ALA A 207 10.10 -4.54 3.95
N ILE A 208 10.34 -4.65 2.63
CA ILE A 208 10.42 -5.97 1.97
C ILE A 208 11.60 -6.77 2.55
N LEU A 209 12.76 -6.15 2.66
CA LEU A 209 13.98 -6.81 3.13
C LEU A 209 13.88 -7.18 4.62
N ASP A 210 13.35 -6.29 5.47
CA ASP A 210 13.17 -6.53 6.90
C ASP A 210 12.24 -7.74 7.16
N ILE A 211 11.14 -7.82 6.39
CA ILE A 211 10.23 -8.95 6.51
C ILE A 211 10.89 -10.23 5.98
N ALA A 212 11.63 -10.14 4.88
CA ALA A 212 12.35 -11.30 4.32
C ALA A 212 13.36 -11.88 5.32
N GLU A 213 14.12 -11.03 6.02
CA GLU A 213 15.01 -11.45 7.10
C GLU A 213 14.22 -12.09 8.26
N SER A 214 13.16 -11.44 8.72
CA SER A 214 12.36 -11.94 9.85
C SER A 214 11.68 -13.28 9.57
N CYS A 215 11.35 -13.57 8.30
CA CYS A 215 10.76 -14.82 7.84
C CYS A 215 11.82 -15.87 7.43
N GLY A 216 13.12 -15.57 7.55
CA GLY A 216 14.21 -16.47 7.12
C GLY A 216 14.28 -16.66 5.60
N ARG A 217 13.74 -15.71 4.82
CA ARG A 217 13.79 -15.71 3.35
C ARG A 217 14.98 -14.93 2.80
N LEU A 218 15.67 -14.21 3.65
CA LEU A 218 16.91 -13.53 3.38
C LEU A 218 17.89 -13.87 4.49
N ASP A 219 19.09 -14.34 4.09
CA ASP A 219 20.14 -14.65 5.04
C ASP A 219 20.65 -13.36 5.71
N ALA A 220 20.85 -13.38 7.02
CA ALA A 220 21.28 -12.21 7.79
C ALA A 220 22.57 -11.56 7.25
N GLY A 221 23.48 -12.36 6.65
CA GLY A 221 24.70 -11.86 6.01
C GLY A 221 24.49 -11.25 4.62
N ALA A 222 23.37 -11.47 3.98
CA ALA A 222 23.09 -11.03 2.60
C ALA A 222 22.48 -9.61 2.53
N ARG A 223 21.96 -9.08 3.64
CA ARG A 223 21.25 -7.79 3.68
C ARG A 223 22.04 -6.64 3.02
N ALA A 224 23.32 -6.51 3.32
CA ALA A 224 24.15 -5.43 2.76
C ALA A 224 24.20 -5.48 1.22
N SER A 225 24.31 -6.67 0.62
CA SER A 225 24.31 -6.81 -0.85
C SER A 225 22.97 -6.44 -1.48
N TRP A 226 21.85 -6.68 -0.77
CA TRP A 226 20.53 -6.28 -1.24
C TRP A 226 20.31 -4.77 -1.10
N ASP A 227 20.82 -4.15 -0.04
CA ASP A 227 20.81 -2.70 0.13
C ASP A 227 21.67 -2.04 -0.98
N GLU A 228 22.87 -2.54 -1.28
CA GLU A 228 23.72 -2.09 -2.40
C GLU A 228 23.04 -2.26 -3.77
N TRP A 229 22.24 -3.32 -3.95
CA TRP A 229 21.45 -3.50 -5.17
C TRP A 229 20.37 -2.43 -5.31
N LEU A 230 19.75 -2.00 -4.21
CA LEU A 230 18.71 -0.95 -4.20
C LEU A 230 19.27 0.45 -4.46
N GLU A 231 20.46 0.79 -4.01
CA GLU A 231 21.02 2.15 -4.07
C GLU A 231 20.85 2.85 -5.42
N PRO A 232 21.27 2.29 -6.58
CA PRO A 232 21.11 2.99 -7.85
C PRO A 232 19.65 3.11 -8.30
N VAL A 233 18.76 2.21 -7.87
CA VAL A 233 17.32 2.32 -8.12
C VAL A 233 16.75 3.48 -7.33
N LEU A 234 17.09 3.60 -6.06
CA LEU A 234 16.66 4.70 -5.18
C LEU A 234 17.17 6.05 -5.69
N ALA A 235 18.43 6.13 -6.10
CA ALA A 235 19.01 7.34 -6.68
C ALA A 235 18.22 7.79 -7.93
N LEU A 236 17.96 6.88 -8.87
CA LEU A 236 17.20 7.17 -10.10
C LEU A 236 15.74 7.58 -9.83
N ILE A 237 15.11 7.03 -8.78
CA ILE A 237 13.76 7.44 -8.38
C ILE A 237 13.78 8.85 -7.81
N GLY A 238 14.81 9.20 -7.06
CA GLY A 238 14.99 10.54 -6.45
C GLY A 238 15.35 11.65 -7.43
N GLU A 239 15.89 11.31 -8.62
CA GLU A 239 16.26 12.33 -9.62
C GLU A 239 15.04 13.11 -10.13
N THR A 240 15.12 14.43 -10.04
CA THR A 240 14.14 15.36 -10.59
C THR A 240 14.70 16.03 -11.85
N GLY A 241 13.90 16.12 -12.92
CA GLY A 241 14.26 16.88 -14.13
C GLY A 241 14.87 16.07 -15.28
N ALA A 242 15.02 14.75 -15.16
CA ALA A 242 15.35 13.90 -16.30
C ALA A 242 14.13 13.69 -17.21
N ASP A 243 14.38 13.50 -18.52
CA ASP A 243 13.36 13.05 -19.46
C ASP A 243 12.70 11.75 -18.94
N ASP A 244 11.39 11.77 -18.73
CA ASP A 244 10.63 10.65 -18.18
C ASP A 244 10.84 9.34 -18.94
N LYS A 245 11.03 9.42 -20.27
CA LYS A 245 11.31 8.25 -21.10
C LYS A 245 12.69 7.67 -20.82
N LEU A 246 13.69 8.53 -20.70
CA LEU A 246 15.06 8.13 -20.36
C LEU A 246 15.12 7.55 -18.95
N ARG A 247 14.52 8.22 -17.99
CA ARG A 247 14.43 7.76 -16.60
C ARG A 247 13.75 6.40 -16.48
N ARG A 248 12.63 6.21 -17.17
CA ARG A 248 11.93 4.91 -17.21
C ARG A 248 12.83 3.80 -17.74
N ARG A 249 13.59 4.07 -18.83
CA ARG A 249 14.53 3.09 -19.37
C ARG A 249 15.64 2.76 -18.37
N MET A 250 16.27 3.78 -17.77
CA MET A 250 17.33 3.58 -16.77
C MET A 250 16.85 2.79 -15.56
N LEU A 251 15.64 3.09 -15.06
CA LEU A 251 15.03 2.34 -13.96
C LEU A 251 14.73 0.88 -14.35
N THR A 252 14.28 0.64 -15.57
CA THR A 252 14.04 -0.72 -16.07
C THR A 252 15.36 -1.50 -16.15
N GLU A 253 16.42 -0.89 -16.68
CA GLU A 253 17.76 -1.49 -16.75
C GLU A 253 18.35 -1.74 -15.34
N ALA A 254 18.21 -0.78 -14.43
CA ALA A 254 18.69 -0.93 -13.05
C ALA A 254 17.97 -2.06 -12.29
N ALA A 255 16.65 -2.18 -12.48
CA ALA A 255 15.85 -3.23 -11.85
C ALA A 255 16.02 -4.62 -12.49
N ALA A 256 16.53 -4.69 -13.73
CA ALA A 256 16.82 -5.94 -14.44
C ALA A 256 18.21 -6.52 -14.12
N ARG A 257 19.01 -5.84 -13.30
CA ARG A 257 20.31 -6.37 -12.88
C ARG A 257 20.14 -7.70 -12.13
N PRO A 258 21.15 -8.59 -12.18
CA PRO A 258 21.13 -9.80 -11.36
C PRO A 258 20.88 -9.45 -9.89
N LEU A 259 19.95 -10.17 -9.27
CA LEU A 259 19.67 -10.01 -7.85
C LEU A 259 20.79 -10.64 -7.01
N PRO A 260 21.09 -10.11 -5.82
CA PRO A 260 22.10 -10.68 -4.94
C PRO A 260 21.77 -12.12 -4.53
N GLU A 261 22.80 -12.86 -4.14
CA GLU A 261 22.66 -14.18 -3.52
C GLU A 261 22.08 -14.08 -2.10
N GLY A 262 21.72 -15.21 -1.50
CA GLY A 262 21.18 -15.28 -0.13
C GLY A 262 19.68 -15.10 -0.04
N GLY A 263 18.96 -15.10 -1.17
CA GLY A 263 17.51 -15.28 -1.23
C GLY A 263 17.10 -16.75 -1.14
N PRO A 264 15.78 -17.05 -1.19
CA PRO A 264 15.28 -18.42 -1.04
C PRO A 264 15.92 -19.38 -2.04
N ALA A 265 16.38 -20.52 -1.56
CA ALA A 265 16.98 -21.55 -2.41
C ALA A 265 15.98 -22.00 -3.49
N GLY A 266 16.30 -21.76 -4.76
CA GLY A 266 15.46 -22.12 -5.92
C GLY A 266 14.92 -20.96 -6.74
N ALA A 267 15.03 -19.70 -6.29
CA ALA A 267 14.51 -18.54 -7.03
C ALA A 267 15.34 -18.15 -8.28
N LEU A 268 16.56 -18.63 -8.41
CA LEU A 268 17.52 -18.18 -9.45
C LEU A 268 17.46 -18.95 -10.78
N THR A 269 16.63 -20.00 -10.92
CA THR A 269 16.70 -20.91 -12.07
C THR A 269 15.77 -20.61 -13.25
N ASN A 270 14.90 -19.57 -13.21
CA ASN A 270 13.90 -19.36 -14.26
C ASN A 270 13.73 -17.90 -14.76
N LEU A 271 14.78 -17.08 -14.77
CA LEU A 271 14.72 -15.74 -15.38
C LEU A 271 15.30 -15.67 -16.81
N GLY A 272 15.51 -16.83 -17.45
CA GLY A 272 15.98 -16.93 -18.83
C GLY A 272 14.93 -17.55 -19.73
N GLY A 273 14.00 -16.75 -20.28
CA GLY A 273 13.12 -17.21 -21.36
C GLY A 273 11.65 -16.78 -21.24
N ALA A 274 11.33 -15.62 -21.78
CA ALA A 274 10.22 -15.30 -22.69
C ALA A 274 10.10 -13.78 -22.89
#